data_38190ff5b9ec79f2d56c3b20b9720b81
#
_entry.id   38190ff5b9ec79f2d56c3b20b9720b81
#
_cell.length_a   1.000
_cell.length_b   1.000
_cell.length_c   1.000
_cell.angle_alpha   90.00
_cell.angle_beta   90.00
_cell.angle_gamma   90.00
#
_symmetry.space_group_name_H-M   'P 1'
#
loop_
_entity.id
_entity.type
_entity.pdbx_description
1 polymer ?
#
loop_
_entity_poly.entity_id
_entity_poly.type
_entity_poly.pdbx_seq_one_letter_code
_entity_poly.pdbx_strand_id
1 'polypeptide(L)'
;MKFIIGFLLLFAGLKAIGSVPYRFSESPWISESVADEGKYHMPGMKTKPKKYWSCVGVIPVDSRNSVDETDKMRGLQYHLLCQSLAGLTNRAVEKGKSEIAVWLCDHGGKTSYKLSRQALEDMGIHEQGMQNGLELACNEYSSVDGVKVQLKGMFDGYVLTDVKNNPESGVVASVASHVYNSIIVDIRDKEYFEKAGYKMKYDATRKTTVDAWREFRNKCSKRALVIMPVQTGELREFAIKNNLFVLNLNKELGDAGAGQNISLLEEVLTWLEPNAPVYGWEQGVSEDQFVARVSKSGHPMIPCDWSYNHSLLSLLYEKGREQVLPRIFDPRSIDFKKKKNFVSFFLSDGDNIQWMMQDFASRYYDVPEAEDVKMTFGLPVATLAMMAPVQFNNLMGLQKQNCSLMEMLGGGYYYVDTYSQDNNRKTNLRVAAKRLAVSMRQYQIKLLGIMAMDVKSEAAKEAYQVYVDANDQLEGIVVLQYSPYAGGEGEVFWVTNKAGYDIPVITVKYSLWDRIHEREGSPDFIASKLKEEAQEESFSVVCVHAWSRFEGDTYGASAAKRCAERLDDRFEAINMQE
;
A
#
# COMPACT_ATOMS: atom_id res chain seq x y z
N MET A 1 -23.31 -2.78 64.54
CA MET A 1 -24.18 -2.72 63.36
C MET A 1 -24.02 -1.34 62.73
N LYS A 2 -23.21 -1.17 61.79
CA LYS A 2 -22.87 -0.03 60.90
C LYS A 2 -21.39 -0.15 60.59
N PHE A 3 -21.08 -0.66 59.43
CA PHE A 3 -19.80 -0.59 58.69
C PHE A 3 -19.70 -1.78 57.73
N ILE A 4 -20.63 -1.91 56.80
CA ILE A 4 -20.52 -2.72 55.58
C ILE A 4 -21.45 -2.09 54.55
N ILE A 5 -21.16 -0.91 54.08
CA ILE A 5 -21.68 -0.32 52.85
C ILE A 5 -20.63 0.73 52.43
N GLY A 6 -19.63 0.31 51.71
CA GLY A 6 -18.58 1.24 51.29
C GLY A 6 -17.59 0.66 50.29
N PHE A 7 -17.79 -0.57 49.81
CA PHE A 7 -16.79 -1.20 48.91
C PHE A 7 -17.38 -1.77 47.61
N LEU A 8 -18.55 -1.33 47.21
CA LEU A 8 -19.24 -1.86 46.03
C LEU A 8 -19.51 -0.83 44.93
N LEU A 9 -18.85 0.33 44.98
CA LEU A 9 -19.04 1.38 43.98
C LEU A 9 -17.74 1.87 43.26
N LEU A 10 -16.65 1.10 43.37
CA LEU A 10 -15.38 1.45 42.70
C LEU A 10 -14.97 0.47 41.58
N PHE A 11 -15.85 -0.46 41.18
CA PHE A 11 -15.61 -1.36 40.05
C PHE A 11 -16.49 -1.10 38.81
N ALA A 12 -17.24 -0.02 38.77
CA ALA A 12 -18.08 0.34 37.65
C ALA A 12 -17.44 1.39 36.70
N GLY A 13 -16.14 1.65 36.84
CA GLY A 13 -15.44 2.72 36.09
C GLY A 13 -14.30 2.27 35.15
N LEU A 14 -13.87 1.02 35.26
CA LEU A 14 -13.03 0.40 34.24
C LEU A 14 -13.94 -0.20 33.15
N LYS A 15 -14.65 0.66 32.42
CA LYS A 15 -14.97 0.31 31.03
C LYS A 15 -13.62 0.04 30.41
N ALA A 16 -13.37 -1.23 30.11
CA ALA A 16 -12.37 -1.64 29.19
C ALA A 16 -12.30 -0.56 28.12
N ILE A 17 -11.10 -0.05 27.85
CA ILE A 17 -10.83 0.66 26.58
C ILE A 17 -11.02 -0.45 25.56
N GLY A 18 -12.28 -0.76 25.32
CA GLY A 18 -12.70 -1.77 24.38
C GLY A 18 -12.11 -1.33 23.08
N SER A 19 -11.43 -2.21 22.39
CA SER A 19 -11.12 -2.12 20.99
C SER A 19 -12.22 -1.30 20.33
N VAL A 20 -11.85 -0.12 19.80
CA VAL A 20 -12.81 0.71 19.06
C VAL A 20 -13.40 -0.21 18.01
N PRO A 21 -14.70 -0.51 18.05
CA PRO A 21 -15.26 -1.46 17.12
C PRO A 21 -15.06 -0.88 15.74
N TYR A 22 -14.26 -1.56 14.93
CA TYR A 22 -14.08 -1.19 13.53
C TYR A 22 -15.43 -1.13 12.87
N ARG A 23 -15.84 0.05 12.49
CA ARG A 23 -17.00 0.24 11.63
C ARG A 23 -16.54 0.08 10.20
N PHE A 24 -17.09 -0.88 9.55
CA PHE A 24 -16.84 -1.15 8.16
C PHE A 24 -17.64 -0.17 7.30
N SER A 25 -16.96 0.58 6.46
CA SER A 25 -17.58 1.44 5.46
C SER A 25 -17.80 0.68 4.15
N GLU A 26 -18.53 1.27 3.22
CA GLU A 26 -18.70 0.70 1.87
C GLU A 26 -17.39 0.67 1.09
N SER A 27 -16.40 1.47 1.49
CA SER A 27 -15.05 1.49 0.94
C SER A 27 -14.06 1.87 2.04
N PRO A 28 -13.43 0.91 2.65
CA PRO A 28 -12.61 1.06 3.84
C PRO A 28 -11.30 1.79 3.65
N TRP A 29 -10.85 1.82 2.44
CA TRP A 29 -9.57 2.38 2.04
C TRP A 29 -9.61 3.83 1.75
N ILE A 30 -10.77 4.37 1.84
CA ILE A 30 -11.03 5.77 1.58
C ILE A 30 -10.90 6.48 2.91
N SER A 31 -10.07 7.52 2.96
CA SER A 31 -9.83 8.29 4.16
C SER A 31 -11.15 8.76 4.78
N GLU A 32 -11.18 8.82 6.08
CA GLU A 32 -12.28 9.46 6.78
C GLU A 32 -12.13 10.97 6.74
N SER A 33 -13.26 11.65 6.89
CA SER A 33 -13.28 13.09 7.13
C SER A 33 -12.45 13.44 8.37
N VAL A 34 -11.80 14.59 8.35
CA VAL A 34 -11.09 15.15 9.52
C VAL A 34 -11.99 15.24 10.75
N ALA A 35 -13.30 15.45 10.56
CA ALA A 35 -14.28 15.49 11.63
C ALA A 35 -14.41 14.16 12.39
N ASP A 36 -14.06 13.04 11.77
CA ASP A 36 -14.14 11.71 12.38
C ASP A 36 -12.95 11.35 13.27
N GLU A 37 -12.13 12.27 13.62
CA GLU A 37 -10.90 12.21 14.43
C GLU A 37 -10.55 10.81 14.99
N GLY A 38 -9.59 10.13 14.33
CA GLY A 38 -9.07 8.85 14.79
C GLY A 38 -9.99 7.63 14.60
N LYS A 39 -11.15 7.78 14.00
CA LYS A 39 -11.96 6.63 13.57
C LYS A 39 -11.35 6.07 12.29
N TYR A 40 -11.13 4.78 12.31
CA TYR A 40 -10.63 4.04 11.17
C TYR A 40 -11.69 3.03 10.74
N HIS A 41 -12.13 3.13 9.49
CA HIS A 41 -13.10 2.19 8.96
C HIS A 41 -12.38 1.14 8.13
N MET A 42 -12.55 -0.10 8.51
CA MET A 42 -12.14 -1.23 7.68
C MET A 42 -13.33 -1.72 6.86
N PRO A 43 -13.08 -2.39 5.71
CA PRO A 43 -14.14 -2.98 4.93
C PRO A 43 -14.92 -3.97 5.76
N GLY A 44 -16.20 -3.76 5.81
CA GLY A 44 -17.08 -4.82 6.17
C GLY A 44 -17.48 -5.55 4.93
N MET A 45 -17.19 -6.83 4.85
CA MET A 45 -17.88 -7.63 3.88
C MET A 45 -19.36 -7.65 4.22
N LYS A 46 -20.16 -6.87 3.50
CA LYS A 46 -21.60 -7.05 3.50
C LYS A 46 -21.93 -8.37 2.81
N THR A 47 -21.15 -8.74 1.77
CA THR A 47 -21.37 -9.96 1.01
C THR A 47 -20.05 -10.49 0.47
N LYS A 48 -19.74 -11.73 0.82
CA LYS A 48 -18.59 -12.49 0.34
C LYS A 48 -18.94 -13.07 -1.03
N PRO A 49 -18.06 -13.02 -2.04
CA PRO A 49 -18.28 -13.80 -3.25
C PRO A 49 -18.25 -15.29 -2.89
N LYS A 50 -19.05 -16.09 -3.56
CA LYS A 50 -19.02 -17.55 -3.42
C LYS A 50 -18.04 -18.18 -4.40
N LYS A 51 -17.79 -17.49 -5.50
CA LYS A 51 -16.98 -17.99 -6.60
C LYS A 51 -16.42 -16.84 -7.44
N TYR A 52 -15.42 -17.15 -8.26
CA TYR A 52 -14.84 -16.15 -9.16
C TYR A 52 -14.50 -16.76 -10.53
N TRP A 53 -14.46 -15.89 -11.54
CA TRP A 53 -13.91 -16.17 -12.86
C TRP A 53 -12.54 -15.52 -12.99
N SER A 54 -11.57 -16.27 -13.50
CA SER A 54 -10.27 -15.72 -13.89
C SER A 54 -10.39 -15.07 -15.25
N CYS A 55 -10.08 -13.78 -15.32
CA CYS A 55 -10.11 -12.95 -16.52
C CYS A 55 -8.69 -12.77 -17.06
N VAL A 56 -8.45 -13.24 -18.28
CA VAL A 56 -7.16 -13.09 -18.97
C VAL A 56 -7.20 -11.86 -19.87
N GLY A 57 -6.09 -11.13 -19.96
CA GLY A 57 -5.96 -9.97 -20.84
C GLY A 57 -5.37 -8.73 -20.14
N VAL A 58 -4.88 -8.88 -18.91
CA VAL A 58 -4.03 -7.86 -18.28
C VAL A 58 -2.66 -7.86 -18.95
N ILE A 59 -2.09 -6.70 -19.20
CA ILE A 59 -0.76 -6.56 -19.81
C ILE A 59 0.29 -7.10 -18.84
N PRO A 60 1.11 -8.10 -19.20
CA PRO A 60 2.25 -8.51 -18.40
C PRO A 60 3.26 -7.37 -18.25
N VAL A 61 3.97 -7.34 -17.12
CA VAL A 61 5.03 -6.35 -16.87
C VAL A 61 6.05 -6.31 -18.01
N ASP A 62 6.42 -7.47 -18.54
CA ASP A 62 7.42 -7.60 -19.62
C ASP A 62 6.96 -6.98 -20.95
N SER A 63 5.67 -7.01 -21.26
CA SER A 63 5.15 -6.42 -22.51
C SER A 63 5.16 -4.89 -22.49
N ARG A 64 5.28 -4.27 -21.31
CA ARG A 64 5.46 -2.82 -21.17
C ARG A 64 6.79 -2.36 -21.74
N ASN A 65 7.78 -3.23 -21.69
CA ASN A 65 9.12 -2.98 -22.25
C ASN A 65 9.25 -3.47 -23.69
N SER A 66 8.18 -4.00 -24.30
CA SER A 66 8.20 -4.41 -25.71
C SER A 66 8.49 -3.21 -26.61
N VAL A 67 9.35 -3.43 -27.59
CA VAL A 67 9.70 -2.44 -28.62
C VAL A 67 8.59 -2.32 -29.66
N ASP A 68 7.69 -3.31 -29.75
CA ASP A 68 6.59 -3.35 -30.71
C ASP A 68 5.38 -2.55 -30.18
N GLU A 69 5.17 -1.38 -30.75
CA GLU A 69 4.04 -0.50 -30.41
C GLU A 69 2.67 -1.14 -30.71
N THR A 70 2.59 -2.06 -31.69
CA THR A 70 1.35 -2.77 -31.98
C THR A 70 0.95 -3.70 -30.86
N ASP A 71 1.89 -4.43 -30.28
CA ASP A 71 1.65 -5.32 -29.14
C ASP A 71 1.31 -4.54 -27.89
N LYS A 72 2.00 -3.42 -27.61
CA LYS A 72 1.67 -2.53 -26.51
C LYS A 72 0.23 -2.01 -26.60
N MET A 73 -0.17 -1.54 -27.77
CA MET A 73 -1.50 -0.97 -27.98
C MET A 73 -2.60 -2.02 -27.90
N ARG A 74 -2.34 -3.22 -28.37
CA ARG A 74 -3.28 -4.35 -28.26
C ARG A 74 -3.44 -4.79 -26.81
N GLY A 75 -2.33 -4.85 -26.07
CA GLY A 75 -2.36 -5.16 -24.65
C GLY A 75 -3.17 -4.13 -23.86
N LEU A 76 -2.96 -2.85 -24.08
CA LEU A 76 -3.68 -1.78 -23.39
C LEU A 76 -5.19 -1.84 -23.62
N GLN A 77 -5.64 -2.13 -24.84
CA GLN A 77 -7.06 -2.32 -25.18
C GLN A 77 -7.72 -3.36 -24.29
N TYR A 78 -7.12 -4.56 -24.19
CA TYR A 78 -7.66 -5.65 -23.39
C TYR A 78 -7.50 -5.39 -21.89
N HIS A 79 -6.42 -4.75 -21.48
CA HIS A 79 -6.17 -4.36 -20.13
C HIS A 79 -7.31 -3.49 -19.57
N LEU A 80 -7.73 -2.45 -20.30
CA LEU A 80 -8.82 -1.58 -19.89
C LEU A 80 -10.17 -2.31 -19.79
N LEU A 81 -10.45 -3.21 -20.74
CA LEU A 81 -11.66 -4.03 -20.70
C LEU A 81 -11.68 -4.90 -19.43
N CYS A 82 -10.60 -5.66 -19.17
CA CYS A 82 -10.51 -6.57 -18.03
C CYS A 82 -10.61 -5.84 -16.70
N GLN A 83 -9.94 -4.68 -16.58
CA GLN A 83 -9.99 -3.82 -15.39
C GLN A 83 -11.43 -3.33 -15.11
N SER A 84 -12.16 -2.93 -16.15
CA SER A 84 -13.55 -2.49 -15.98
C SER A 84 -14.49 -3.63 -15.62
N LEU A 85 -14.31 -4.81 -16.22
CA LEU A 85 -15.06 -6.02 -15.86
C LEU A 85 -14.87 -6.35 -14.37
N ALA A 86 -13.62 -6.42 -13.90
CA ALA A 86 -13.31 -6.73 -12.51
C ALA A 86 -13.88 -5.66 -11.57
N GLY A 87 -13.62 -4.39 -11.84
CA GLY A 87 -14.07 -3.29 -10.98
C GLY A 87 -15.58 -3.25 -10.81
N LEU A 88 -16.34 -3.37 -11.90
CA LEU A 88 -17.80 -3.34 -11.88
C LEU A 88 -18.42 -4.59 -11.27
N THR A 89 -17.90 -5.78 -11.61
CA THR A 89 -18.41 -7.04 -11.06
C THR A 89 -18.15 -7.15 -9.57
N ASN A 90 -16.93 -6.82 -9.11
CA ASN A 90 -16.58 -6.86 -7.70
C ASN A 90 -17.32 -5.78 -6.89
N ARG A 91 -17.63 -4.63 -7.49
CA ARG A 91 -18.57 -3.66 -6.91
C ARG A 91 -19.98 -4.23 -6.75
N ALA A 92 -20.44 -5.03 -7.70
CA ALA A 92 -21.74 -5.68 -7.60
C ALA A 92 -21.77 -6.72 -6.46
N VAL A 93 -20.66 -7.44 -6.24
CA VAL A 93 -20.50 -8.34 -5.08
C VAL A 93 -20.59 -7.56 -3.78
N GLU A 94 -19.81 -6.48 -3.63
CA GLU A 94 -19.84 -5.62 -2.44
C GLU A 94 -21.25 -5.11 -2.10
N LYS A 95 -22.04 -4.80 -3.13
CA LYS A 95 -23.43 -4.34 -2.99
C LYS A 95 -24.46 -5.46 -2.82
N GLY A 96 -24.01 -6.71 -2.73
CA GLY A 96 -24.89 -7.88 -2.61
C GLY A 96 -25.73 -8.18 -3.86
N LYS A 97 -25.32 -7.68 -5.02
CA LYS A 97 -26.02 -7.89 -6.31
C LYS A 97 -25.43 -9.05 -7.12
N SER A 98 -24.28 -9.57 -6.73
CA SER A 98 -23.61 -10.71 -7.33
C SER A 98 -22.96 -11.57 -6.28
N GLU A 99 -22.92 -12.89 -6.52
CA GLU A 99 -22.14 -13.85 -5.74
C GLU A 99 -20.85 -14.24 -6.46
N ILE A 100 -20.64 -13.68 -7.67
CA ILE A 100 -19.53 -14.01 -8.55
C ILE A 100 -18.63 -12.82 -8.68
N ALA A 101 -17.36 -13.02 -8.36
CA ALA A 101 -16.29 -12.04 -8.53
C ALA A 101 -15.51 -12.27 -9.84
N VAL A 102 -14.66 -11.31 -10.19
CA VAL A 102 -13.68 -11.44 -11.27
C VAL A 102 -12.28 -11.24 -10.68
N TRP A 103 -11.43 -12.19 -10.97
CA TRP A 103 -10.00 -12.19 -10.69
C TRP A 103 -9.24 -11.88 -11.97
N LEU A 104 -8.34 -10.90 -11.94
CA LEU A 104 -7.49 -10.55 -13.06
C LEU A 104 -6.25 -11.45 -13.09
N CYS A 105 -6.03 -12.13 -14.20
CA CYS A 105 -4.81 -12.87 -14.48
C CYS A 105 -3.92 -12.07 -15.43
N ASP A 106 -2.62 -12.32 -15.36
CA ASP A 106 -1.69 -11.84 -16.35
C ASP A 106 -1.94 -12.52 -17.73
N HIS A 107 -1.30 -11.98 -18.76
CA HIS A 107 -1.40 -12.55 -20.11
C HIS A 107 -0.86 -13.98 -20.13
N GLY A 108 -1.63 -14.90 -20.67
CA GLY A 108 -1.32 -16.34 -20.66
C GLY A 108 -1.87 -17.11 -19.46
N GLY A 109 -2.68 -16.47 -18.61
CA GLY A 109 -3.39 -17.12 -17.52
C GLY A 109 -2.55 -17.38 -16.27
N LYS A 110 -1.35 -16.84 -16.21
CA LYS A 110 -0.50 -16.88 -15.02
C LYS A 110 -0.99 -15.88 -13.99
N THR A 111 -0.69 -16.14 -12.75
CA THR A 111 -0.89 -15.20 -11.64
C THR A 111 0.31 -15.19 -10.72
N SER A 112 0.75 -14.00 -10.33
CA SER A 112 1.81 -13.83 -9.35
C SER A 112 1.32 -13.96 -7.91
N TYR A 113 0.01 -13.92 -7.66
CA TYR A 113 -0.58 -13.83 -6.33
C TYR A 113 -0.96 -15.20 -5.75
N LYS A 114 -0.01 -16.14 -5.72
CA LYS A 114 -0.28 -17.53 -5.29
C LYS A 114 -0.87 -17.62 -3.89
N LEU A 115 -0.30 -16.90 -2.93
CA LEU A 115 -0.77 -16.93 -1.53
C LEU A 115 -2.19 -16.37 -1.40
N SER A 116 -2.50 -15.31 -2.13
CA SER A 116 -3.84 -14.73 -2.13
C SER A 116 -4.87 -15.66 -2.78
N ARG A 117 -4.50 -16.36 -3.85
CA ARG A 117 -5.39 -17.36 -4.49
C ARG A 117 -5.62 -18.56 -3.59
N GLN A 118 -4.58 -19.09 -2.95
CA GLN A 118 -4.76 -20.15 -1.98
C GLN A 118 -5.71 -19.75 -0.87
N ALA A 119 -5.59 -18.52 -0.38
CA ALA A 119 -6.50 -18.03 0.63
C ALA A 119 -7.95 -17.88 0.17
N LEU A 120 -8.21 -17.59 -1.12
CA LEU A 120 -9.58 -17.66 -1.69
C LEU A 120 -10.14 -19.07 -1.57
N GLU A 121 -9.38 -20.09 -1.99
CA GLU A 121 -9.79 -21.49 -1.87
C GLU A 121 -10.04 -21.89 -0.41
N ASP A 122 -9.15 -21.54 0.51
CA ASP A 122 -9.28 -21.80 1.94
C ASP A 122 -10.53 -21.13 2.55
N MET A 123 -10.98 -20.03 1.97
CA MET A 123 -12.21 -19.34 2.33
C MET A 123 -13.46 -19.93 1.65
N GLY A 124 -13.31 -20.98 0.85
CA GLY A 124 -14.39 -21.59 0.08
C GLY A 124 -14.87 -20.73 -1.09
N ILE A 125 -14.00 -19.88 -1.64
CA ILE A 125 -14.27 -19.06 -2.82
C ILE A 125 -13.54 -19.71 -4.00
N HIS A 126 -14.26 -20.49 -4.79
CA HIS A 126 -13.66 -21.35 -5.81
C HIS A 126 -13.65 -20.72 -7.19
N GLU A 127 -12.58 -20.99 -7.95
CA GLU A 127 -12.47 -20.63 -9.36
C GLU A 127 -13.47 -21.43 -10.20
N GLN A 128 -14.22 -20.74 -11.05
CA GLN A 128 -15.19 -21.37 -11.95
C GLN A 128 -14.63 -21.68 -13.33
N GLY A 129 -13.57 -21.01 -13.70
CA GLY A 129 -12.88 -21.17 -14.97
C GLY A 129 -12.11 -19.90 -15.35
N MET A 130 -11.44 -19.98 -16.49
CA MET A 130 -10.60 -18.92 -17.04
C MET A 130 -11.08 -18.55 -18.44
N GLN A 131 -11.30 -17.25 -18.67
CA GLN A 131 -11.76 -16.73 -19.96
C GLN A 131 -11.08 -15.41 -20.29
N ASN A 132 -10.97 -15.08 -21.57
CA ASN A 132 -10.55 -13.76 -21.98
C ASN A 132 -11.67 -12.70 -21.73
N GLY A 133 -11.28 -11.43 -21.63
CA GLY A 133 -12.22 -10.36 -21.29
C GLY A 133 -13.36 -10.17 -22.30
N LEU A 134 -13.12 -10.39 -23.61
CA LEU A 134 -14.15 -10.28 -24.66
C LEU A 134 -15.25 -11.32 -24.46
N GLU A 135 -14.83 -12.57 -24.28
CA GLU A 135 -15.78 -13.67 -24.08
C GLU A 135 -16.50 -13.53 -22.75
N LEU A 136 -15.77 -13.26 -21.67
CA LEU A 136 -16.36 -13.12 -20.34
C LEU A 136 -17.43 -12.01 -20.29
N ALA A 137 -17.24 -10.93 -21.05
CA ALA A 137 -18.20 -9.84 -21.15
C ALA A 137 -19.45 -10.22 -21.95
N CYS A 138 -19.34 -11.05 -22.99
CA CYS A 138 -20.39 -11.20 -24.01
C CYS A 138 -21.13 -12.52 -23.97
N ASN A 139 -20.53 -13.59 -23.45
CA ASN A 139 -21.06 -14.94 -23.53
C ASN A 139 -21.68 -15.39 -22.20
N GLU A 140 -22.48 -16.44 -22.30
CA GLU A 140 -23.03 -17.20 -21.19
C GLU A 140 -22.16 -18.43 -20.93
N TYR A 141 -21.77 -18.68 -19.69
CA TYR A 141 -20.95 -19.83 -19.31
C TYR A 141 -21.63 -20.71 -18.29
N SER A 142 -21.37 -22.01 -18.37
CA SER A 142 -21.72 -22.92 -17.29
C SER A 142 -20.57 -22.95 -16.27
N SER A 143 -20.89 -22.73 -15.01
CA SER A 143 -19.97 -22.96 -13.92
C SER A 143 -19.70 -24.43 -13.68
N VAL A 144 -18.71 -24.78 -12.85
CA VAL A 144 -18.35 -26.17 -12.50
C VAL A 144 -19.53 -26.95 -11.93
N ASP A 145 -20.45 -26.27 -11.26
CA ASP A 145 -21.70 -26.84 -10.74
C ASP A 145 -22.88 -26.84 -11.74
N GLY A 146 -22.62 -26.53 -13.01
CA GLY A 146 -23.62 -26.53 -14.09
C GLY A 146 -24.53 -25.29 -14.10
N VAL A 147 -24.34 -24.34 -13.24
CA VAL A 147 -25.14 -23.10 -13.20
C VAL A 147 -24.70 -22.18 -14.33
N LYS A 148 -25.64 -21.70 -15.13
CA LYS A 148 -25.36 -20.71 -16.16
C LYS A 148 -25.09 -19.34 -15.57
N VAL A 149 -23.99 -18.74 -16.00
CA VAL A 149 -23.54 -17.42 -15.55
C VAL A 149 -23.37 -16.50 -16.73
N GLN A 150 -23.89 -15.29 -16.62
CA GLN A 150 -23.73 -14.24 -17.60
C GLN A 150 -23.43 -12.92 -16.89
N LEU A 151 -22.26 -12.35 -17.17
CA LEU A 151 -21.86 -11.06 -16.58
C LEU A 151 -22.54 -9.86 -17.28
N LYS A 152 -22.94 -10.01 -18.53
CA LYS A 152 -23.51 -8.94 -19.37
C LYS A 152 -24.63 -8.16 -18.68
N GLY A 153 -25.54 -8.83 -17.98
CA GLY A 153 -26.67 -8.19 -17.29
C GLY A 153 -26.28 -7.29 -16.10
N MET A 154 -25.01 -7.29 -15.71
CA MET A 154 -24.49 -6.44 -14.64
C MET A 154 -24.13 -5.04 -15.12
N PHE A 155 -24.02 -4.81 -16.43
CA PHE A 155 -23.52 -3.59 -17.03
C PHE A 155 -24.60 -2.90 -17.85
N ASP A 156 -24.66 -1.56 -17.77
CA ASP A 156 -25.66 -0.78 -18.49
C ASP A 156 -25.30 -0.55 -19.96
N GLY A 157 -24.05 -0.84 -20.34
CA GLY A 157 -23.52 -0.67 -21.68
C GLY A 157 -21.99 -0.61 -21.71
N TYR A 158 -21.44 0.20 -22.63
CA TYR A 158 -20.01 0.40 -22.72
C TYR A 158 -19.62 1.86 -22.86
N VAL A 159 -18.39 2.18 -22.44
CA VAL A 159 -17.67 3.44 -22.68
C VAL A 159 -16.67 3.19 -23.80
N LEU A 160 -16.74 4.00 -24.86
CA LEU A 160 -15.88 3.87 -26.02
C LEU A 160 -14.55 4.60 -25.82
N THR A 161 -13.43 3.95 -26.13
CA THR A 161 -12.07 4.53 -26.13
C THR A 161 -11.40 4.41 -27.49
N ASP A 162 -10.36 5.22 -27.71
CA ASP A 162 -9.42 5.11 -28.83
C ASP A 162 -8.01 5.33 -28.28
N VAL A 163 -7.51 4.33 -27.54
CA VAL A 163 -6.22 4.47 -26.84
C VAL A 163 -5.04 4.57 -27.79
N LYS A 164 -5.20 4.17 -29.06
CA LYS A 164 -4.16 4.30 -30.08
C LYS A 164 -3.96 5.76 -30.51
N ASN A 165 -5.03 6.49 -30.73
CA ASN A 165 -4.97 7.88 -31.23
C ASN A 165 -5.08 8.90 -30.09
N ASN A 166 -5.68 8.52 -28.96
CA ASN A 166 -5.81 9.32 -27.76
C ASN A 166 -5.63 8.45 -26.49
N PRO A 167 -4.40 8.28 -25.99
CA PRO A 167 -4.14 7.48 -24.79
C PRO A 167 -4.91 7.97 -23.55
N GLU A 168 -5.14 9.29 -23.39
CA GLU A 168 -5.94 9.84 -22.30
C GLU A 168 -7.39 9.33 -22.31
N SER A 169 -7.91 8.88 -23.46
CA SER A 169 -9.27 8.31 -23.52
C SER A 169 -9.46 7.11 -22.60
N GLY A 170 -8.39 6.35 -22.31
CA GLY A 170 -8.39 5.25 -21.36
C GLY A 170 -8.53 5.71 -19.91
N VAL A 171 -7.94 6.85 -19.57
CA VAL A 171 -8.09 7.49 -18.25
C VAL A 171 -9.52 8.01 -18.08
N VAL A 172 -10.01 8.74 -19.07
CA VAL A 172 -11.40 9.23 -19.11
C VAL A 172 -12.41 8.09 -18.98
N ALA A 173 -12.18 7.00 -19.72
CA ALA A 173 -13.05 5.84 -19.69
C ALA A 173 -13.04 5.13 -18.33
N SER A 174 -11.93 5.11 -17.61
CA SER A 174 -11.86 4.57 -16.25
C SER A 174 -12.80 5.31 -15.31
N VAL A 175 -12.86 6.65 -15.41
CA VAL A 175 -13.82 7.47 -14.66
C VAL A 175 -15.25 7.27 -15.15
N ALA A 176 -15.47 7.34 -16.46
CA ALA A 176 -16.80 7.18 -17.04
C ALA A 176 -17.40 5.78 -16.78
N SER A 177 -16.57 4.74 -16.70
CA SER A 177 -16.98 3.37 -16.42
C SER A 177 -17.79 3.27 -15.12
N HIS A 178 -17.30 3.83 -14.03
CA HIS A 178 -18.05 3.79 -12.77
C HIS A 178 -19.29 4.71 -12.78
N VAL A 179 -19.22 5.84 -13.49
CA VAL A 179 -20.33 6.80 -13.59
C VAL A 179 -21.52 6.20 -14.34
N TYR A 180 -21.26 5.48 -15.43
CA TYR A 180 -22.29 4.88 -16.28
C TYR A 180 -22.51 3.39 -16.05
N ASN A 181 -21.88 2.78 -15.05
CA ASN A 181 -21.91 1.34 -14.81
C ASN A 181 -21.64 0.53 -16.09
N SER A 182 -20.62 0.92 -16.84
CA SER A 182 -20.38 0.43 -18.20
C SER A 182 -18.93 -0.03 -18.39
N ILE A 183 -18.74 -1.14 -19.08
CA ILE A 183 -17.42 -1.68 -19.39
C ILE A 183 -16.67 -0.78 -20.39
N ILE A 184 -15.34 -0.86 -20.39
CA ILE A 184 -14.51 -0.08 -21.31
C ILE A 184 -14.26 -0.89 -22.58
N VAL A 185 -14.59 -0.32 -23.73
CA VAL A 185 -14.44 -0.94 -25.05
C VAL A 185 -13.65 -0.02 -25.97
N ASP A 186 -12.57 -0.54 -26.54
CA ASP A 186 -11.80 0.18 -27.55
C ASP A 186 -12.54 0.19 -28.90
N ILE A 187 -12.31 1.23 -29.70
CA ILE A 187 -12.96 1.42 -31.01
C ILE A 187 -12.77 0.21 -31.97
N ARG A 188 -11.69 -0.53 -31.80
CA ARG A 188 -11.40 -1.73 -32.61
C ARG A 188 -12.33 -2.90 -32.32
N ASP A 189 -12.91 -2.94 -31.12
CA ASP A 189 -13.82 -4.01 -30.71
C ASP A 189 -15.30 -3.56 -30.68
N LYS A 190 -15.58 -2.31 -31.06
CA LYS A 190 -16.91 -1.71 -31.01
C LYS A 190 -17.98 -2.59 -31.65
N GLU A 191 -17.77 -3.03 -32.90
CA GLU A 191 -18.74 -3.87 -33.62
C GLU A 191 -19.02 -5.20 -32.90
N TYR A 192 -18.02 -5.81 -32.31
CA TYR A 192 -18.18 -7.06 -31.56
C TYR A 192 -19.13 -6.87 -30.38
N PHE A 193 -18.96 -5.80 -29.61
CA PHE A 193 -19.84 -5.51 -28.48
C PHE A 193 -21.24 -5.06 -28.89
N GLU A 194 -21.39 -4.32 -29.99
CA GLU A 194 -22.70 -3.94 -30.53
C GLU A 194 -23.47 -5.18 -31.04
N LYS A 195 -22.81 -6.10 -31.73
CA LYS A 195 -23.39 -7.41 -32.13
C LYS A 195 -23.79 -8.24 -30.91
N ALA A 196 -23.03 -8.17 -29.82
CA ALA A 196 -23.39 -8.79 -28.54
C ALA A 196 -24.54 -8.07 -27.82
N GLY A 197 -25.06 -6.96 -28.38
CA GLY A 197 -26.22 -6.21 -27.87
C GLY A 197 -25.88 -5.17 -26.80
N TYR A 198 -24.63 -4.78 -26.64
CA TYR A 198 -24.25 -3.65 -25.82
C TYR A 198 -24.59 -2.31 -26.49
N LYS A 199 -24.90 -1.32 -25.68
CA LYS A 199 -25.15 0.07 -26.14
C LYS A 199 -24.07 0.99 -25.59
N MET A 200 -23.60 1.89 -26.44
CA MET A 200 -22.67 2.96 -26.00
C MET A 200 -23.38 3.90 -25.02
N LYS A 201 -22.73 4.16 -23.90
CA LYS A 201 -23.18 5.11 -22.86
C LYS A 201 -22.40 6.40 -22.86
N TYR A 202 -21.13 6.32 -23.25
CA TYR A 202 -20.24 7.48 -23.32
C TYR A 202 -19.15 7.27 -24.36
N ASP A 203 -18.81 8.33 -25.07
CA ASP A 203 -17.72 8.37 -26.03
C ASP A 203 -16.56 9.19 -25.46
N ALA A 204 -15.49 8.48 -25.06
CA ALA A 204 -14.28 9.07 -24.52
C ALA A 204 -13.19 9.29 -25.58
N THR A 205 -13.39 8.87 -26.84
CA THR A 205 -12.34 8.81 -27.88
C THR A 205 -11.60 10.14 -28.11
N ARG A 206 -12.28 11.28 -27.89
CA ARG A 206 -11.71 12.63 -28.10
C ARG A 206 -11.62 13.44 -26.81
N LYS A 207 -11.78 12.81 -25.67
CA LYS A 207 -11.79 13.47 -24.36
C LYS A 207 -10.41 13.42 -23.70
N THR A 208 -10.12 14.41 -22.88
CA THR A 208 -8.90 14.51 -22.07
C THR A 208 -9.23 14.29 -20.60
N THR A 209 -8.22 14.09 -19.76
CA THR A 209 -8.38 13.98 -18.31
C THR A 209 -8.97 15.26 -17.72
N VAL A 210 -8.66 16.42 -18.27
CA VAL A 210 -9.28 17.70 -17.89
C VAL A 210 -10.78 17.73 -18.20
N ASP A 211 -11.19 17.15 -19.33
CA ASP A 211 -12.62 17.03 -19.66
C ASP A 211 -13.33 16.11 -18.67
N ALA A 212 -12.71 14.96 -18.32
CA ALA A 212 -13.26 14.06 -17.32
C ALA A 212 -13.43 14.74 -15.95
N TRP A 213 -12.45 15.54 -15.54
CA TRP A 213 -12.53 16.33 -14.32
C TRP A 213 -13.71 17.28 -14.32
N ARG A 214 -13.89 18.05 -15.38
CA ARG A 214 -15.00 19.01 -15.53
C ARG A 214 -16.36 18.32 -15.53
N GLU A 215 -16.46 17.18 -16.21
CA GLU A 215 -17.73 16.47 -16.39
C GLU A 215 -18.10 15.61 -15.17
N PHE A 216 -17.13 14.99 -14.50
CA PHE A 216 -17.41 13.89 -13.56
C PHE A 216 -16.96 14.13 -12.13
N ARG A 217 -16.21 15.18 -11.79
CA ARG A 217 -15.71 15.38 -10.41
C ARG A 217 -16.79 15.27 -9.33
N ASN A 218 -18.02 15.79 -9.61
CA ASN A 218 -19.13 15.74 -8.67
C ASN A 218 -19.78 14.34 -8.53
N LYS A 219 -19.38 13.38 -9.35
CA LYS A 219 -19.81 11.98 -9.30
C LYS A 219 -18.70 11.06 -8.76
N CYS A 220 -17.52 11.60 -8.51
CA CYS A 220 -16.40 10.90 -7.90
C CYS A 220 -16.39 11.11 -6.39
N SER A 221 -15.81 10.15 -5.69
CA SER A 221 -15.56 10.25 -4.26
C SER A 221 -14.41 11.24 -4.00
N LYS A 222 -14.55 12.08 -2.98
CA LYS A 222 -13.48 12.97 -2.49
C LYS A 222 -12.51 12.29 -1.53
N ARG A 223 -12.75 11.02 -1.21
CA ARG A 223 -12.08 10.32 -0.11
C ARG A 223 -10.80 9.63 -0.53
N ALA A 224 -10.49 9.59 -1.82
CA ALA A 224 -9.23 9.12 -2.38
C ALA A 224 -9.06 9.57 -3.83
N LEU A 225 -7.82 9.48 -4.31
CA LEU A 225 -7.42 9.65 -5.71
C LEU A 225 -6.68 8.40 -6.17
N VAL A 226 -6.82 8.06 -7.44
CA VAL A 226 -5.91 7.12 -8.11
C VAL A 226 -5.11 7.89 -9.15
N ILE A 227 -3.78 7.78 -9.09
CA ILE A 227 -2.87 8.39 -10.04
C ILE A 227 -2.01 7.33 -10.72
N MET A 228 -1.92 7.37 -12.03
CA MET A 228 -1.20 6.37 -12.82
C MET A 228 -0.84 6.88 -14.21
N PRO A 229 0.15 6.26 -14.89
CA PRO A 229 0.45 6.53 -16.29
C PRO A 229 -0.73 6.26 -17.23
N VAL A 230 -0.79 6.96 -18.35
CA VAL A 230 -1.87 6.78 -19.36
C VAL A 230 -1.90 5.38 -19.95
N GLN A 231 -0.72 4.75 -20.11
CA GLN A 231 -0.58 3.49 -20.86
C GLN A 231 -0.76 2.23 -20.03
N THR A 232 -0.43 2.28 -18.77
CA THR A 232 -0.44 1.10 -17.90
C THR A 232 -1.18 1.40 -16.59
N GLY A 233 -0.85 0.71 -15.52
CA GLY A 233 -1.48 0.89 -14.24
C GLY A 233 -2.61 -0.12 -14.04
N GLU A 234 -2.35 -1.08 -13.18
CA GLU A 234 -3.26 -2.19 -12.91
C GLU A 234 -4.35 -1.84 -11.89
N LEU A 235 -4.27 -0.67 -11.29
CA LEU A 235 -5.15 -0.23 -10.18
C LEU A 235 -6.51 0.33 -10.64
N ARG A 236 -6.80 0.35 -11.95
CA ARG A 236 -8.05 0.93 -12.49
C ARG A 236 -9.30 0.22 -12.00
N GLU A 237 -9.23 -1.11 -11.82
CA GLU A 237 -10.35 -1.88 -11.30
C GLU A 237 -10.73 -1.46 -9.87
N PHE A 238 -9.74 -1.08 -9.05
CA PHE A 238 -9.96 -0.53 -7.72
C PHE A 238 -10.59 0.87 -7.78
N ALA A 239 -10.14 1.74 -8.69
CA ALA A 239 -10.72 3.04 -8.92
C ALA A 239 -12.19 2.94 -9.36
N ILE A 240 -12.48 2.05 -10.32
CA ILE A 240 -13.84 1.82 -10.86
C ILE A 240 -14.76 1.29 -9.77
N LYS A 241 -14.30 0.32 -8.97
CA LYS A 241 -15.08 -0.21 -7.84
C LYS A 241 -15.48 0.88 -6.87
N ASN A 242 -14.56 1.77 -6.53
CA ASN A 242 -14.70 2.74 -5.44
C ASN A 242 -15.15 4.13 -5.90
N ASN A 243 -15.51 4.30 -7.16
CA ASN A 243 -15.92 5.59 -7.76
C ASN A 243 -14.86 6.69 -7.60
N LEU A 244 -13.56 6.34 -7.75
CA LEU A 244 -12.48 7.30 -7.60
C LEU A 244 -12.18 8.02 -8.91
N PHE A 245 -11.72 9.26 -8.80
CA PHE A 245 -11.13 9.94 -9.94
C PHE A 245 -9.77 9.30 -10.28
N VAL A 246 -9.47 9.20 -11.56
CA VAL A 246 -8.18 8.72 -12.08
C VAL A 246 -7.48 9.88 -12.75
N LEU A 247 -6.23 10.14 -12.39
CA LEU A 247 -5.40 11.22 -12.90
C LEU A 247 -4.11 10.67 -13.51
N ASN A 248 -3.64 11.31 -14.58
CA ASN A 248 -2.32 11.08 -15.18
C ASN A 248 -1.55 12.39 -15.28
N LEU A 249 -0.22 12.33 -15.16
CA LEU A 249 0.67 13.47 -15.36
C LEU A 249 1.37 13.45 -16.72
N ASN A 250 1.38 12.31 -17.40
CA ASN A 250 1.86 12.19 -18.78
C ASN A 250 0.70 12.14 -19.78
N LYS A 251 0.94 12.50 -21.03
CA LYS A 251 -0.09 12.52 -22.11
C LYS A 251 0.01 11.35 -23.06
N GLU A 252 1.20 10.87 -23.30
CA GLU A 252 1.50 9.93 -24.36
C GLU A 252 2.12 8.66 -23.81
N LEU A 253 1.95 7.56 -24.55
CA LEU A 253 2.62 6.30 -24.25
C LEU A 253 4.14 6.49 -24.28
N GLY A 254 4.81 6.12 -23.20
CA GLY A 254 6.26 6.25 -23.08
C GLY A 254 6.76 7.65 -22.69
N ASP A 255 5.88 8.64 -22.58
CA ASP A 255 6.24 9.96 -22.07
C ASP A 255 6.43 9.89 -20.54
N ALA A 256 7.67 9.86 -20.12
CA ALA A 256 8.04 9.64 -18.71
C ALA A 256 8.26 10.94 -17.92
N GLY A 257 8.10 12.12 -18.51
CA GLY A 257 8.62 13.30 -17.83
C GLY A 257 7.85 14.59 -18.01
N ALA A 258 6.68 14.56 -18.64
CA ALA A 258 6.08 15.80 -19.08
C ALA A 258 5.37 16.63 -18.00
N GLY A 259 4.92 16.04 -16.90
CA GLY A 259 4.16 16.77 -15.86
C GLY A 259 2.94 17.52 -16.39
N GLN A 260 2.30 16.98 -17.40
CA GLN A 260 1.29 17.67 -18.24
C GLN A 260 0.08 18.16 -17.45
N ASN A 261 -0.35 17.39 -16.45
CA ASN A 261 -1.53 17.70 -15.65
C ASN A 261 -1.18 18.18 -14.23
N ILE A 262 -0.01 18.77 -14.02
CA ILE A 262 0.44 19.23 -12.70
C ILE A 262 -0.53 20.24 -12.08
N SER A 263 -1.03 21.19 -12.85
CA SER A 263 -2.02 22.16 -12.35
C SER A 263 -3.34 21.49 -11.99
N LEU A 264 -3.74 20.44 -12.72
CA LEU A 264 -4.90 19.64 -12.38
C LEU A 264 -4.68 18.82 -11.11
N LEU A 265 -3.48 18.27 -10.90
CA LEU A 265 -3.13 17.58 -9.66
C LEU A 265 -3.34 18.50 -8.45
N GLU A 266 -2.87 19.73 -8.49
CA GLU A 266 -3.04 20.70 -7.40
C GLU A 266 -4.52 21.02 -7.13
N GLU A 267 -5.33 21.17 -8.20
CA GLU A 267 -6.78 21.37 -8.08
C GLU A 267 -7.47 20.15 -7.43
N VAL A 268 -7.10 18.93 -7.87
CA VAL A 268 -7.67 17.68 -7.35
C VAL A 268 -7.29 17.47 -5.89
N LEU A 269 -6.02 17.66 -5.52
CA LEU A 269 -5.57 17.53 -4.13
C LEU A 269 -6.31 18.52 -3.19
N THR A 270 -6.55 19.74 -3.65
CA THR A 270 -7.33 20.73 -2.88
C THR A 270 -8.81 20.34 -2.75
N TRP A 271 -9.36 19.62 -3.75
CA TRP A 271 -10.76 19.18 -3.76
C TRP A 271 -11.01 17.96 -2.88
N LEU A 272 -9.99 17.11 -2.66
CA LEU A 272 -10.10 15.92 -1.81
C LEU A 272 -10.42 16.27 -0.36
N GLU A 273 -10.98 15.32 0.37
CA GLU A 273 -11.07 15.40 1.83
C GLU A 273 -9.67 15.37 2.45
N PRO A 274 -9.44 16.11 3.55
CA PRO A 274 -8.14 16.05 4.24
C PRO A 274 -7.73 14.63 4.61
N ASN A 275 -6.46 14.32 4.47
CA ASN A 275 -5.89 12.98 4.66
C ASN A 275 -6.42 11.90 3.71
N ALA A 276 -7.04 12.25 2.61
CA ALA A 276 -7.42 11.30 1.57
C ALA A 276 -6.17 10.68 0.93
N PRO A 277 -6.05 9.35 0.85
CA PRO A 277 -4.89 8.72 0.24
C PRO A 277 -4.87 8.91 -1.28
N VAL A 278 -3.66 9.00 -1.82
CA VAL A 278 -3.38 8.98 -3.26
C VAL A 278 -2.78 7.62 -3.59
N TYR A 279 -3.54 6.78 -4.29
CA TYR A 279 -3.13 5.44 -4.69
C TYR A 279 -2.47 5.42 -6.06
N GLY A 280 -1.48 4.56 -6.23
CA GLY A 280 -0.78 4.37 -7.50
C GLY A 280 0.61 4.98 -7.49
N TRP A 281 1.09 5.35 -8.64
CA TRP A 281 2.34 6.08 -8.85
C TRP A 281 2.31 6.74 -10.22
N GLU A 282 3.02 7.84 -10.38
CA GLU A 282 3.11 8.55 -11.65
C GLU A 282 4.54 8.96 -11.97
N GLN A 283 4.88 8.94 -13.24
CA GLN A 283 6.22 9.25 -13.76
C GLN A 283 6.32 10.64 -14.42
N GLY A 284 5.34 11.50 -14.23
CA GLY A 284 5.33 12.83 -14.86
C GLY A 284 6.34 13.82 -14.27
N VAL A 285 6.86 13.53 -13.07
CA VAL A 285 7.86 14.32 -12.34
C VAL A 285 8.77 13.40 -11.54
N SER A 286 9.85 13.95 -10.95
CA SER A 286 10.70 13.15 -10.06
C SER A 286 9.95 12.76 -8.77
N GLU A 287 10.36 11.66 -8.16
CA GLU A 287 9.75 11.10 -6.94
C GLU A 287 9.64 12.15 -5.83
N ASP A 288 10.75 12.82 -5.52
CA ASP A 288 10.81 13.83 -4.47
C ASP A 288 9.83 14.99 -4.70
N GLN A 289 9.71 15.46 -5.93
CA GLN A 289 8.77 16.53 -6.29
C GLN A 289 7.31 16.07 -6.18
N PHE A 290 7.03 14.84 -6.61
CA PHE A 290 5.68 14.29 -6.56
C PHE A 290 5.23 14.08 -5.10
N VAL A 291 6.03 13.36 -4.31
CA VAL A 291 5.73 13.10 -2.90
C VAL A 291 5.68 14.40 -2.09
N ALA A 292 6.57 15.36 -2.37
CA ALA A 292 6.53 16.67 -1.71
C ALA A 292 5.22 17.43 -1.97
N ARG A 293 4.69 17.41 -3.21
CA ARG A 293 3.41 18.07 -3.53
C ARG A 293 2.24 17.42 -2.79
N VAL A 294 2.16 16.09 -2.87
CA VAL A 294 1.12 15.31 -2.20
C VAL A 294 1.18 15.52 -0.68
N SER A 295 2.39 15.48 -0.10
CA SER A 295 2.62 15.70 1.34
C SER A 295 2.18 17.09 1.78
N LYS A 296 2.60 18.16 1.08
CA LYS A 296 2.25 19.55 1.41
C LYS A 296 0.75 19.78 1.42
N SER A 297 0.02 19.14 0.51
CA SER A 297 -1.44 19.21 0.45
C SER A 297 -2.13 18.39 1.55
N GLY A 298 -1.41 17.62 2.33
CA GLY A 298 -1.95 16.84 3.46
C GLY A 298 -2.53 15.49 3.06
N HIS A 299 -1.93 14.84 2.05
CA HIS A 299 -2.33 13.53 1.58
C HIS A 299 -1.18 12.53 1.67
N PRO A 300 -1.42 11.28 2.10
CA PRO A 300 -0.44 10.21 2.02
C PRO A 300 -0.45 9.57 0.63
N MET A 301 0.72 9.21 0.12
CA MET A 301 0.89 8.44 -1.10
C MET A 301 0.96 6.95 -0.80
N ILE A 302 0.23 6.13 -1.55
CA ILE A 302 0.27 4.67 -1.42
C ILE A 302 0.75 4.07 -2.74
N PRO A 303 2.04 3.70 -2.83
CA PRO A 303 2.61 3.11 -4.04
C PRO A 303 2.01 1.73 -4.32
N CYS A 304 1.21 1.63 -5.37
CA CYS A 304 0.51 0.40 -5.75
C CYS A 304 0.10 0.36 -7.23
N ASP A 305 0.77 1.12 -8.09
CA ASP A 305 0.45 1.28 -9.51
C ASP A 305 0.51 -0.02 -10.33
N TRP A 306 1.29 -1.00 -9.85
CA TRP A 306 1.45 -2.31 -10.48
C TRP A 306 0.67 -3.40 -9.77
N SER A 307 -0.18 -3.04 -8.81
CA SER A 307 -1.05 -4.01 -8.15
C SER A 307 -2.39 -4.11 -8.84
N TYR A 308 -2.94 -5.32 -8.84
CA TYR A 308 -4.29 -5.60 -9.34
C TYR A 308 -5.03 -6.53 -8.37
N ASN A 309 -6.30 -6.75 -8.64
CA ASN A 309 -7.22 -7.52 -7.80
C ASN A 309 -7.59 -6.87 -6.46
N HIS A 310 -7.24 -5.60 -6.22
CA HIS A 310 -7.64 -4.93 -4.98
C HIS A 310 -9.15 -4.70 -4.88
N SER A 311 -9.87 -4.66 -6.00
CA SER A 311 -11.34 -4.64 -5.97
C SER A 311 -11.93 -5.91 -5.35
N LEU A 312 -11.25 -7.05 -5.48
CA LEU A 312 -11.63 -8.31 -4.83
C LEU A 312 -10.93 -8.49 -3.48
N LEU A 313 -9.61 -8.33 -3.42
CA LEU A 313 -8.83 -8.59 -2.21
C LEU A 313 -9.27 -7.73 -1.03
N SER A 314 -9.62 -6.48 -1.26
CA SER A 314 -10.15 -5.59 -0.21
C SER A 314 -11.53 -6.02 0.31
N LEU A 315 -12.25 -6.91 -0.36
CA LEU A 315 -13.50 -7.50 0.10
C LEU A 315 -13.31 -8.70 1.03
N LEU A 316 -12.10 -9.23 1.14
CA LEU A 316 -11.85 -10.53 1.79
C LEU A 316 -11.58 -10.42 3.30
N TYR A 317 -11.97 -9.34 3.94
CA TYR A 317 -11.93 -9.22 5.39
C TYR A 317 -13.10 -9.99 6.02
N GLU A 318 -12.82 -10.94 6.90
CA GLU A 318 -13.84 -11.66 7.69
C GLU A 318 -13.86 -11.15 9.13
N LYS A 319 -14.98 -10.56 9.52
CA LYS A 319 -15.19 -10.17 10.92
C LYS A 319 -15.24 -11.42 11.80
N GLY A 320 -14.39 -11.45 12.82
CA GLY A 320 -14.33 -12.58 13.77
C GLY A 320 -13.38 -13.72 13.34
N ARG A 321 -12.74 -13.64 12.17
CA ARG A 321 -11.60 -14.50 11.86
C ARG A 321 -10.46 -14.14 12.80
N GLU A 322 -9.85 -15.14 13.40
CA GLU A 322 -8.67 -14.96 14.21
C GLU A 322 -7.56 -14.31 13.36
N GLN A 323 -7.07 -13.15 13.80
CA GLN A 323 -5.98 -12.47 13.15
C GLN A 323 -4.66 -13.11 13.59
N VAL A 324 -3.80 -13.40 12.63
CA VAL A 324 -2.42 -13.75 12.93
C VAL A 324 -1.72 -12.46 13.34
N LEU A 325 -1.26 -12.42 14.59
CA LEU A 325 -0.52 -11.27 15.11
C LEU A 325 0.99 -11.45 14.89
N PRO A 326 1.72 -10.36 14.73
CA PRO A 326 3.17 -10.39 14.70
C PRO A 326 3.72 -11.01 15.99
N ARG A 327 4.87 -11.65 15.87
CA ARG A 327 5.61 -12.11 17.04
C ARG A 327 6.14 -10.90 17.80
N ILE A 328 5.91 -10.89 19.10
CA ILE A 328 6.34 -9.82 19.98
C ILE A 328 7.55 -10.31 20.76
N PHE A 329 8.54 -9.45 20.86
CA PHE A 329 9.72 -9.70 21.67
C PHE A 329 9.37 -9.58 23.16
N ASP A 330 9.92 -10.49 24.00
CA ASP A 330 9.78 -10.41 25.46
C ASP A 330 10.96 -9.61 26.05
N PRO A 331 10.76 -8.38 26.54
CA PRO A 331 11.83 -7.56 27.09
C PRO A 331 12.52 -8.20 28.31
N ARG A 332 11.89 -9.17 28.96
CA ARG A 332 12.52 -9.91 30.07
C ARG A 332 13.63 -10.87 29.63
N SER A 333 13.72 -11.15 28.33
CA SER A 333 14.79 -11.96 27.74
C SER A 333 16.08 -11.20 27.51
N ILE A 334 16.09 -9.87 27.69
CA ILE A 334 17.27 -9.03 27.45
C ILE A 334 18.25 -9.15 28.60
N ASP A 335 19.51 -9.43 28.29
CA ASP A 335 20.62 -9.33 29.23
C ASP A 335 21.23 -7.92 29.17
N PHE A 336 20.72 -7.02 30.01
CA PHE A 336 21.21 -5.63 30.13
C PHE A 336 22.64 -5.51 30.67
N LYS A 337 23.28 -6.63 31.09
CA LYS A 337 24.68 -6.64 31.57
C LYS A 337 25.66 -6.95 30.45
N LYS A 338 25.18 -7.29 29.28
CA LYS A 338 25.99 -7.67 28.14
C LYS A 338 26.71 -6.47 27.58
N LYS A 339 28.03 -6.48 27.64
CA LYS A 339 28.88 -5.41 27.11
C LYS A 339 29.21 -5.67 25.64
N LYS A 340 28.36 -5.20 24.75
CA LYS A 340 28.49 -5.33 23.30
C LYS A 340 28.07 -4.03 22.61
N ASN A 341 28.54 -3.85 21.39
CA ASN A 341 27.95 -2.91 20.44
C ASN A 341 26.81 -3.61 19.74
N PHE A 342 25.63 -3.07 19.81
CA PHE A 342 24.45 -3.65 19.19
C PHE A 342 24.20 -3.05 17.82
N VAL A 343 23.84 -3.88 16.86
CA VAL A 343 23.51 -3.46 15.50
C VAL A 343 22.16 -4.04 15.09
N SER A 344 21.25 -3.19 14.69
CA SER A 344 19.98 -3.60 14.10
C SER A 344 19.95 -3.32 12.61
N PHE A 345 19.55 -4.32 11.84
CA PHE A 345 19.30 -4.20 10.41
C PHE A 345 17.80 -4.13 10.16
N PHE A 346 17.34 -3.10 9.46
CA PHE A 346 15.95 -3.05 9.06
C PHE A 346 15.79 -2.84 7.55
N LEU A 347 14.83 -3.56 6.96
CA LEU A 347 14.47 -3.39 5.56
C LEU A 347 13.63 -2.13 5.40
N SER A 348 14.02 -1.23 4.51
CA SER A 348 13.27 -0.04 4.12
C SER A 348 12.88 -0.10 2.65
N ASP A 349 12.15 0.90 2.19
CA ASP A 349 11.66 1.02 0.81
C ASP A 349 10.73 -0.13 0.41
N GLY A 350 10.10 -0.72 1.41
CA GLY A 350 9.12 -1.80 1.28
C GLY A 350 7.67 -1.29 1.27
N ASP A 351 7.46 -0.01 0.96
CA ASP A 351 6.17 0.66 0.93
C ASP A 351 5.28 0.26 -0.26
N ASN A 352 5.87 -0.44 -1.23
CA ASN A 352 5.18 -0.90 -2.43
C ASN A 352 4.26 -2.10 -2.15
N ILE A 353 2.96 -1.87 -2.17
CA ILE A 353 1.95 -2.91 -1.93
C ILE A 353 2.06 -4.07 -2.92
N GLN A 354 2.30 -3.79 -4.20
CA GLN A 354 2.43 -4.82 -5.23
C GLN A 354 3.57 -5.81 -4.96
N TRP A 355 4.65 -5.37 -4.39
CA TRP A 355 5.77 -6.23 -4.07
C TRP A 355 5.40 -7.29 -3.01
N MET A 356 4.68 -6.88 -1.97
CA MET A 356 4.21 -7.80 -0.92
C MET A 356 3.17 -8.81 -1.43
N MET A 357 2.51 -8.53 -2.55
CA MET A 357 1.58 -9.46 -3.20
C MET A 357 2.26 -10.54 -4.03
N GLN A 358 3.55 -10.37 -4.35
CA GLN A 358 4.31 -11.23 -5.26
C GLN A 358 5.34 -12.09 -4.51
N ASP A 359 6.61 -11.92 -4.84
CA ASP A 359 7.72 -12.75 -4.39
C ASP A 359 8.42 -12.26 -3.11
N PHE A 360 7.94 -11.19 -2.50
CA PHE A 360 8.51 -10.63 -1.27
C PHE A 360 8.69 -11.70 -0.18
N ALA A 361 7.64 -12.50 0.05
CA ALA A 361 7.69 -13.52 1.10
C ALA A 361 8.86 -14.49 0.90
N SER A 362 9.01 -15.05 -0.30
CA SER A 362 10.02 -16.09 -0.59
C SER A 362 11.43 -15.57 -0.82
N ARG A 363 11.58 -14.28 -1.14
CA ARG A 363 12.90 -13.71 -1.49
C ARG A 363 13.50 -12.83 -0.41
N TYR A 364 12.68 -12.25 0.46
CA TYR A 364 13.13 -11.26 1.44
C TYR A 364 12.74 -11.61 2.87
N TYR A 365 11.53 -12.17 3.06
CA TYR A 365 10.91 -12.24 4.36
C TYR A 365 11.07 -13.61 5.03
N ASP A 366 10.67 -14.68 4.35
CA ASP A 366 10.76 -16.06 4.83
C ASP A 366 12.06 -16.75 4.39
N VAL A 367 13.20 -16.10 4.64
CA VAL A 367 14.52 -16.57 4.29
C VAL A 367 15.38 -16.79 5.55
N PRO A 368 16.28 -17.80 5.56
CA PRO A 368 17.10 -18.11 6.73
C PRO A 368 17.97 -16.92 7.19
N GLU A 369 18.52 -16.18 6.24
CA GLU A 369 19.38 -15.02 6.50
C GLU A 369 18.70 -13.95 7.34
N ALA A 370 17.37 -13.80 7.21
CA ALA A 370 16.62 -12.84 8.01
C ALA A 370 16.62 -13.19 9.50
N GLU A 371 16.53 -14.48 9.82
CA GLU A 371 16.59 -14.97 11.20
C GLU A 371 18.01 -14.90 11.78
N ASP A 372 19.02 -15.20 10.95
CA ASP A 372 20.44 -15.17 11.35
C ASP A 372 20.89 -13.79 11.84
N VAL A 373 20.38 -12.71 11.22
CA VAL A 373 20.69 -11.32 11.62
C VAL A 373 19.55 -10.64 12.36
N LYS A 374 18.54 -11.38 12.72
CA LYS A 374 17.36 -10.85 13.44
C LYS A 374 16.76 -9.61 12.77
N MET A 375 16.46 -9.71 11.48
CA MET A 375 15.95 -8.60 10.68
C MET A 375 14.70 -7.94 11.29
N THR A 376 14.66 -6.63 11.20
CA THR A 376 13.40 -5.86 11.34
C THR A 376 12.88 -5.51 9.96
N PHE A 377 11.61 -5.79 9.69
CA PHE A 377 10.99 -5.47 8.41
C PHE A 377 10.12 -4.23 8.54
N GLY A 378 10.53 -3.14 7.87
CA GLY A 378 9.73 -1.95 7.70
C GLY A 378 8.72 -2.15 6.57
N LEU A 379 7.46 -2.34 6.90
CA LEU A 379 6.39 -2.62 5.94
C LEU A 379 5.19 -1.70 6.20
N PRO A 380 4.44 -1.31 5.15
CA PRO A 380 3.21 -0.54 5.30
C PRO A 380 2.07 -1.46 5.77
N VAL A 381 2.18 -1.96 6.99
CA VAL A 381 1.31 -2.99 7.56
C VAL A 381 -0.15 -2.55 7.59
N ALA A 382 -0.40 -1.33 8.06
CA ALA A 382 -1.75 -0.77 8.10
C ALA A 382 -2.39 -0.78 6.72
N THR A 383 -1.67 -0.35 5.69
CA THR A 383 -2.15 -0.30 4.31
C THR A 383 -2.36 -1.70 3.72
N LEU A 384 -1.41 -2.62 3.92
CA LEU A 384 -1.53 -3.99 3.44
C LEU A 384 -2.72 -4.71 4.07
N ALA A 385 -2.87 -4.61 5.39
CA ALA A 385 -3.99 -5.21 6.14
C ALA A 385 -5.34 -4.74 5.61
N MET A 386 -5.38 -3.57 5.08
CA MET A 386 -6.55 -2.99 4.50
C MET A 386 -6.74 -3.36 3.02
N MET A 387 -5.78 -3.22 2.15
CA MET A 387 -5.92 -3.50 0.71
C MET A 387 -5.96 -5.00 0.39
N ALA A 388 -5.34 -5.82 1.22
CA ALA A 388 -5.24 -7.25 1.01
C ALA A 388 -5.13 -8.00 2.36
N PRO A 389 -6.19 -8.03 3.18
CA PRO A 389 -6.16 -8.60 4.53
C PRO A 389 -5.72 -10.06 4.55
N VAL A 390 -6.04 -10.84 3.54
CA VAL A 390 -5.59 -12.24 3.43
C VAL A 390 -4.08 -12.34 3.24
N GLN A 391 -3.51 -11.48 2.41
CA GLN A 391 -2.07 -11.43 2.17
C GLN A 391 -1.32 -10.97 3.43
N PHE A 392 -1.87 -9.99 4.12
CA PHE A 392 -1.37 -9.57 5.43
C PHE A 392 -1.29 -10.75 6.40
N ASN A 393 -2.39 -11.51 6.58
CA ASN A 393 -2.42 -12.67 7.46
C ASN A 393 -1.39 -13.74 7.05
N ASN A 394 -1.20 -13.98 5.76
CA ASN A 394 -0.20 -14.91 5.26
C ASN A 394 1.23 -14.47 5.65
N LEU A 395 1.55 -13.18 5.47
CA LEU A 395 2.86 -12.66 5.85
C LEU A 395 3.10 -12.75 7.36
N MET A 396 2.08 -12.42 8.17
CA MET A 396 2.19 -12.57 9.64
C MET A 396 2.47 -14.02 10.05
N GLY A 397 1.85 -14.99 9.36
CA GLY A 397 2.09 -16.41 9.59
C GLY A 397 3.50 -16.90 9.22
N LEU A 398 4.17 -16.21 8.31
CA LEU A 398 5.52 -16.54 7.84
C LEU A 398 6.63 -15.84 8.63
N GLN A 399 6.32 -14.96 9.57
CA GLN A 399 7.32 -14.21 10.33
C GLN A 399 8.28 -15.15 11.08
N LYS A 400 9.59 -14.97 10.87
CA LYS A 400 10.63 -15.71 11.60
C LYS A 400 10.66 -15.34 13.08
N GLN A 401 11.13 -16.28 13.90
CA GLN A 401 11.06 -16.15 15.37
C GLN A 401 11.84 -14.95 15.91
N ASN A 402 13.00 -14.68 15.37
CA ASN A 402 13.89 -13.63 15.84
C ASN A 402 13.74 -12.30 15.06
N CYS A 403 12.81 -12.25 14.11
CA CYS A 403 12.53 -11.05 13.32
C CYS A 403 11.43 -10.21 13.96
N SER A 404 11.48 -8.90 13.75
CA SER A 404 10.43 -7.98 14.18
C SER A 404 9.82 -7.21 13.00
N LEU A 405 8.69 -6.57 13.25
CA LEU A 405 8.00 -5.71 12.31
C LEU A 405 7.99 -4.27 12.79
N MET A 406 8.10 -3.37 11.85
CA MET A 406 7.93 -1.94 12.03
C MET A 406 6.87 -1.44 11.03
N GLU A 407 5.91 -0.65 11.50
CA GLU A 407 5.00 0.06 10.60
C GLU A 407 5.80 1.10 9.83
N MET A 408 5.99 0.90 8.54
CA MET A 408 6.81 1.78 7.73
C MET A 408 5.96 2.78 6.95
N LEU A 409 6.42 4.03 6.93
CA LEU A 409 5.79 5.14 6.23
C LEU A 409 4.36 5.47 6.68
N GLY A 410 4.04 5.15 7.92
CA GLY A 410 2.98 5.77 8.68
C GLY A 410 1.58 5.83 8.05
N GLY A 411 1.12 4.76 7.37
CA GLY A 411 -0.18 4.75 6.68
C GLY A 411 -0.15 5.36 5.28
N GLY A 412 1.03 5.51 4.71
CA GLY A 412 1.33 6.00 3.38
C GLY A 412 2.66 6.74 3.35
N TYR A 413 3.20 6.93 2.17
CA TYR A 413 4.46 7.62 1.93
C TYR A 413 4.24 9.14 1.91
N TYR A 414 4.84 9.84 2.84
CA TYR A 414 4.88 11.30 2.90
C TYR A 414 6.03 11.78 3.78
N TYR A 415 6.44 13.01 3.58
CA TYR A 415 7.45 13.67 4.41
C TYR A 415 6.76 14.34 5.59
N VAL A 416 7.04 13.84 6.81
CA VAL A 416 6.34 14.28 8.02
C VAL A 416 6.58 15.75 8.37
N ASP A 417 7.73 16.31 8.01
CA ASP A 417 8.10 17.71 8.24
C ASP A 417 7.37 18.69 7.31
N THR A 418 6.94 18.24 6.13
CA THR A 418 6.19 19.07 5.18
C THR A 418 4.70 18.71 5.09
N TYR A 419 4.26 17.65 5.77
CA TYR A 419 2.90 17.14 5.67
C TYR A 419 1.85 18.20 6.04
N SER A 420 0.89 18.38 5.14
CA SER A 420 -0.22 19.35 5.30
C SER A 420 0.23 20.79 5.56
N GLN A 421 1.40 21.16 5.08
CA GLN A 421 1.98 22.48 5.30
C GLN A 421 1.08 23.60 4.75
N ASP A 422 0.40 23.33 3.65
CA ASP A 422 -0.49 24.26 2.97
C ASP A 422 -1.90 24.29 3.56
N ASN A 423 -2.26 23.34 4.44
CA ASN A 423 -3.62 23.19 4.93
C ASN A 423 -3.72 22.58 6.33
N ASN A 424 -3.82 23.44 7.34
CA ASN A 424 -4.20 23.03 8.70
C ASN A 424 -3.34 21.90 9.32
N ARG A 425 -2.03 21.97 9.10
CA ARG A 425 -1.01 20.97 9.42
C ARG A 425 -1.25 20.24 10.75
N LYS A 426 -1.37 20.98 11.85
CA LYS A 426 -1.47 20.39 13.19
C LYS A 426 -2.68 19.46 13.34
N THR A 427 -3.82 19.84 12.76
CA THR A 427 -5.04 19.01 12.80
C THR A 427 -4.91 17.80 11.90
N ASN A 428 -4.45 17.97 10.67
CA ASN A 428 -4.36 16.89 9.70
C ASN A 428 -3.31 15.85 10.11
N LEU A 429 -2.15 16.28 10.59
CA LEU A 429 -1.12 15.37 11.08
C LEU A 429 -1.61 14.56 12.30
N ARG A 430 -2.34 15.20 13.24
CA ARG A 430 -2.94 14.50 14.38
C ARG A 430 -3.95 13.45 13.96
N VAL A 431 -4.78 13.74 12.95
CA VAL A 431 -5.75 12.76 12.42
C VAL A 431 -5.02 11.59 11.76
N ALA A 432 -4.00 11.85 10.94
CA ALA A 432 -3.18 10.82 10.33
C ALA A 432 -2.52 9.91 11.38
N ALA A 433 -1.88 10.50 12.39
CA ALA A 433 -1.24 9.77 13.48
C ALA A 433 -2.24 8.93 14.30
N LYS A 434 -3.43 9.45 14.59
CA LYS A 434 -4.48 8.70 15.31
C LYS A 434 -5.00 7.52 14.50
N ARG A 435 -5.21 7.68 13.19
CA ARG A 435 -5.62 6.58 12.30
C ARG A 435 -4.60 5.46 12.32
N LEU A 436 -3.33 5.83 12.14
CA LEU A 436 -2.25 4.86 12.16
C LEU A 436 -2.13 4.16 13.51
N ALA A 437 -2.22 4.89 14.61
CA ALA A 437 -2.19 4.33 15.96
C ALA A 437 -3.28 3.29 16.22
N VAL A 438 -4.46 3.43 15.62
CA VAL A 438 -5.52 2.41 15.71
C VAL A 438 -5.07 1.10 15.06
N SER A 439 -4.52 1.14 13.85
CA SER A 439 -3.98 -0.04 13.16
C SER A 439 -2.80 -0.66 13.92
N MET A 440 -1.83 0.15 14.33
CA MET A 440 -0.66 -0.33 15.07
C MET A 440 -1.07 -1.06 16.36
N ARG A 441 -2.00 -0.51 17.12
CA ARG A 441 -2.52 -1.17 18.34
C ARG A 441 -3.27 -2.47 18.03
N GLN A 442 -4.08 -2.48 16.97
CA GLN A 442 -4.80 -3.68 16.55
C GLN A 442 -3.84 -4.81 16.20
N TYR A 443 -2.80 -4.51 15.45
CA TYR A 443 -1.83 -5.50 15.00
C TYR A 443 -0.63 -5.63 15.94
N GLN A 444 -0.65 -4.97 17.09
CA GLN A 444 0.40 -5.00 18.12
C GLN A 444 1.79 -4.63 17.58
N ILE A 445 1.84 -3.70 16.62
CA ILE A 445 3.09 -3.16 16.09
C ILE A 445 3.46 -1.94 16.91
N LYS A 446 4.66 -1.95 17.45
CA LYS A 446 5.11 -0.96 18.44
C LYS A 446 6.22 -0.05 17.92
N LEU A 447 6.79 -0.37 16.76
CA LEU A 447 7.82 0.44 16.09
C LEU A 447 7.21 1.15 14.89
N LEU A 448 7.59 2.41 14.70
CA LEU A 448 7.14 3.26 13.61
C LEU A 448 8.33 3.74 12.78
N GLY A 449 8.31 3.49 11.48
CA GLY A 449 9.23 4.08 10.51
C GLY A 449 8.57 5.24 9.75
N ILE A 450 9.21 6.38 9.70
CA ILE A 450 8.73 7.58 8.99
C ILE A 450 9.85 8.23 8.18
N MET A 451 9.48 9.10 7.26
CA MET A 451 10.42 9.82 6.42
C MET A 451 10.23 11.34 6.56
N ALA A 452 11.33 12.07 6.51
CA ALA A 452 11.36 13.54 6.49
C ALA A 452 12.36 14.04 5.45
N MET A 453 12.16 15.24 4.94
CA MET A 453 13.16 15.93 4.11
C MET A 453 14.32 16.43 4.96
N ASP A 454 14.02 16.95 6.16
CA ASP A 454 14.99 17.34 7.19
C ASP A 454 14.55 16.79 8.54
N VAL A 455 15.21 15.71 8.96
CA VAL A 455 14.92 14.99 10.22
C VAL A 455 15.20 15.81 11.48
N LYS A 456 15.98 16.89 11.37
CA LYS A 456 16.37 17.77 12.47
C LYS A 456 15.50 19.04 12.56
N SER A 457 14.63 19.28 11.58
CA SER A 457 13.76 20.45 11.55
C SER A 457 12.77 20.47 12.72
N GLU A 458 12.37 21.65 13.16
CA GLU A 458 11.34 21.82 14.20
C GLU A 458 10.00 21.21 13.77
N ALA A 459 9.67 21.23 12.46
CA ALA A 459 8.48 20.60 11.92
C ALA A 459 8.54 19.06 12.01
N ALA A 460 9.71 18.45 11.83
CA ALA A 460 9.91 17.03 12.03
C ALA A 460 9.76 16.67 13.53
N LYS A 461 10.37 17.43 14.42
CA LYS A 461 10.25 17.22 15.88
C LYS A 461 8.81 17.39 16.38
N GLU A 462 8.06 18.37 15.83
CA GLU A 462 6.62 18.48 16.10
C GLU A 462 5.87 17.21 15.68
N ALA A 463 6.20 16.65 14.50
CA ALA A 463 5.59 15.43 14.03
C ALA A 463 5.90 14.23 14.94
N TYR A 464 7.14 14.08 15.41
CA TYR A 464 7.52 13.03 16.35
C TYR A 464 6.64 13.06 17.60
N GLN A 465 6.46 14.23 18.19
CA GLN A 465 5.58 14.41 19.36
C GLN A 465 4.13 14.02 19.04
N VAL A 466 3.62 14.39 17.86
CA VAL A 466 2.24 14.07 17.46
C VAL A 466 2.03 12.55 17.34
N TYR A 467 3.00 11.80 16.81
CA TYR A 467 2.92 10.34 16.72
C TYR A 467 3.01 9.67 18.09
N VAL A 468 3.93 10.11 18.92
CA VAL A 468 4.08 9.61 20.30
C VAL A 468 2.83 9.89 21.14
N ASP A 469 2.23 11.06 20.98
CA ASP A 469 0.97 11.43 21.65
C ASP A 469 -0.26 10.65 21.18
N ALA A 470 -0.21 10.16 19.94
CA ALA A 470 -1.33 9.41 19.34
C ALA A 470 -1.35 7.93 19.71
N ASN A 471 -0.20 7.35 20.07
CA ASN A 471 -0.05 5.93 20.34
C ASN A 471 0.74 5.67 21.63
N ASP A 472 0.02 5.35 22.68
CA ASP A 472 0.56 5.04 24.01
C ASP A 472 1.32 3.70 24.10
N GLN A 473 1.23 2.87 23.06
CA GLN A 473 1.97 1.59 22.94
C GLN A 473 3.21 1.71 22.06
N LEU A 474 3.53 2.90 21.56
CA LEU A 474 4.71 3.12 20.74
C LEU A 474 5.98 2.99 21.58
N GLU A 475 6.91 2.13 21.14
CA GLU A 475 8.19 1.86 21.82
C GLU A 475 9.36 2.60 21.17
N GLY A 476 9.25 2.98 19.88
CA GLY A 476 10.29 3.72 19.18
C GLY A 476 9.86 4.20 17.80
N ILE A 477 10.56 5.23 17.32
CA ILE A 477 10.42 5.76 15.96
C ILE A 477 11.78 5.70 15.27
N VAL A 478 11.80 5.20 14.03
CA VAL A 478 12.95 5.28 13.13
C VAL A 478 12.67 6.30 12.05
N VAL A 479 13.57 7.24 11.84
CA VAL A 479 13.39 8.30 10.86
C VAL A 479 14.44 8.21 9.77
N LEU A 480 13.99 8.11 8.53
CA LEU A 480 14.82 8.24 7.36
C LEU A 480 14.77 9.67 6.83
N GLN A 481 15.92 10.20 6.44
CA GLN A 481 15.96 11.43 5.68
C GLN A 481 15.90 11.09 4.19
N TYR A 482 15.00 11.73 3.46
CA TYR A 482 15.00 11.52 2.02
C TYR A 482 16.29 12.07 1.41
N SER A 483 16.98 11.20 0.69
CA SER A 483 18.22 11.44 -0.06
C SER A 483 19.27 12.34 0.65
N PRO A 484 20.20 11.76 1.36
CA PRO A 484 20.39 10.33 1.61
C PRO A 484 19.67 9.84 2.88
N TYR A 485 19.29 8.57 2.94
CA TYR A 485 18.62 7.99 4.10
C TYR A 485 19.42 8.11 5.40
N ALA A 486 20.74 8.13 5.29
CA ALA A 486 21.69 8.29 6.39
C ALA A 486 21.91 9.75 6.84
N GLY A 487 21.20 10.73 6.25
CA GLY A 487 21.44 12.17 6.52
C GLY A 487 21.18 12.61 7.95
N GLY A 488 20.47 11.81 8.73
CA GLY A 488 20.29 12.06 10.16
C GLY A 488 21.49 11.73 11.04
N GLU A 489 22.50 11.05 10.51
CA GLU A 489 23.80 10.76 11.15
C GLU A 489 23.70 9.95 12.46
N GLY A 490 22.59 9.24 12.70
CA GLY A 490 22.37 8.44 13.90
C GLY A 490 22.00 9.24 15.15
N GLU A 491 21.60 10.49 14.98
CA GLU A 491 21.14 11.30 16.10
C GLU A 491 19.87 10.70 16.73
N VAL A 492 19.79 10.73 18.05
CA VAL A 492 18.65 10.23 18.81
C VAL A 492 17.98 11.40 19.53
N PHE A 493 16.69 11.55 19.25
CA PHE A 493 15.82 12.48 19.98
C PHE A 493 14.98 11.69 20.98
N TRP A 494 14.71 12.28 22.13
CA TRP A 494 13.82 11.71 23.13
C TRP A 494 12.53 12.52 23.18
N VAL A 495 11.40 11.82 23.08
CA VAL A 495 10.08 12.43 23.07
C VAL A 495 9.23 11.81 24.17
N THR A 496 8.82 12.63 25.14
CA THR A 496 8.04 12.15 26.28
C THR A 496 6.57 11.94 25.88
N ASN A 497 6.03 10.76 26.11
CA ASN A 497 4.62 10.49 25.89
C ASN A 497 3.73 11.02 27.03
N LYS A 498 2.42 10.96 26.85
CA LYS A 498 1.44 11.45 27.85
C LYS A 498 1.48 10.74 29.19
N ALA A 499 2.06 9.54 29.26
CA ALA A 499 2.23 8.78 30.49
C ALA A 499 3.57 9.12 31.21
N GLY A 500 4.40 9.99 30.62
CA GLY A 500 5.69 10.40 31.18
C GLY A 500 6.85 9.49 30.83
N TYR A 501 6.71 8.60 29.82
CA TYR A 501 7.80 7.76 29.32
C TYR A 501 8.47 8.43 28.14
N ASP A 502 9.81 8.38 28.12
CA ASP A 502 10.61 8.88 27.02
C ASP A 502 10.72 7.81 25.91
N ILE A 503 10.29 8.17 24.71
CA ILE A 503 10.30 7.33 23.53
C ILE A 503 11.47 7.76 22.63
N PRO A 504 12.36 6.84 22.23
CA PRO A 504 13.46 7.16 21.33
C PRO A 504 12.96 7.40 19.91
N VAL A 505 13.48 8.46 19.29
CA VAL A 505 13.36 8.76 17.87
C VAL A 505 14.76 8.69 17.28
N ILE A 506 15.04 7.65 16.53
CA ILE A 506 16.38 7.30 16.06
C ILE A 506 16.48 7.64 14.57
N THR A 507 17.43 8.46 14.19
CA THR A 507 17.74 8.71 12.78
C THR A 507 18.74 7.68 12.25
N VAL A 508 18.68 7.42 10.97
CA VAL A 508 19.57 6.44 10.32
C VAL A 508 20.94 7.05 10.08
N LYS A 509 22.01 6.29 10.38
CA LYS A 509 23.39 6.66 10.10
C LYS A 509 24.01 5.84 8.98
N TYR A 510 23.63 4.57 8.85
CA TYR A 510 24.22 3.64 7.89
C TYR A 510 23.15 3.10 6.96
N SER A 511 23.47 3.00 5.67
CA SER A 511 22.56 2.46 4.66
C SER A 511 23.28 1.49 3.72
N LEU A 512 22.78 0.27 3.63
CA LEU A 512 23.16 -0.70 2.61
C LEU A 512 22.39 -0.33 1.32
N TRP A 513 23.03 0.49 0.49
CA TRP A 513 22.45 1.03 -0.73
C TRP A 513 23.49 1.06 -1.86
N ASP A 514 23.27 0.28 -2.92
CA ASP A 514 24.21 0.10 -4.04
C ASP A 514 24.39 1.35 -4.93
N ARG A 515 23.52 2.34 -4.79
CA ARG A 515 23.58 3.62 -5.52
C ARG A 515 24.34 4.72 -4.78
N ILE A 516 24.90 4.43 -3.61
CA ILE A 516 25.79 5.37 -2.92
C ILE A 516 27.16 5.33 -3.61
N HIS A 517 27.75 6.51 -3.78
CA HIS A 517 29.01 6.72 -4.49
C HIS A 517 30.16 5.86 -3.91
N GLU A 518 31.06 5.36 -4.78
CA GLU A 518 32.32 4.69 -4.41
C GLU A 518 32.18 3.46 -3.49
N ARG A 519 31.06 2.73 -3.55
CA ARG A 519 30.76 1.57 -2.71
C ARG A 519 30.49 1.89 -1.23
N GLU A 520 30.32 3.13 -0.85
CA GLU A 520 30.05 3.56 0.53
C GLU A 520 28.79 2.93 1.15
N GLY A 521 27.89 2.37 0.34
CA GLY A 521 26.71 1.62 0.78
C GLY A 521 26.89 0.11 0.73
N SER A 522 28.10 -0.42 0.46
CA SER A 522 28.30 -1.88 0.39
C SER A 522 28.40 -2.52 1.79
N PRO A 523 28.04 -3.82 1.92
CA PRO A 523 28.15 -4.54 3.19
C PRO A 523 29.55 -4.48 3.82
N ASP A 524 30.60 -4.59 3.01
CA ASP A 524 31.98 -4.54 3.47
C ASP A 524 32.37 -3.15 4.00
N PHE A 525 31.95 -2.11 3.29
CA PHE A 525 32.21 -0.73 3.69
C PHE A 525 31.48 -0.37 4.99
N ILE A 526 30.17 -0.67 5.09
CA ILE A 526 29.37 -0.38 6.28
C ILE A 526 29.91 -1.13 7.50
N ALA A 527 30.32 -2.40 7.35
CA ALA A 527 30.93 -3.15 8.44
C ALA A 527 32.27 -2.52 8.91
N SER A 528 33.07 -1.98 7.98
CA SER A 528 34.30 -1.27 8.33
C SER A 528 34.00 0.01 9.10
N LYS A 529 33.02 0.79 8.65
CA LYS A 529 32.58 2.00 9.34
C LYS A 529 32.06 1.73 10.74
N LEU A 530 31.22 0.72 10.90
CA LEU A 530 30.72 0.30 12.22
C LEU A 530 31.87 -0.01 13.19
N LYS A 531 32.92 -0.73 12.73
CA LYS A 531 34.09 -1.06 13.55
C LYS A 531 34.96 0.14 13.88
N GLU A 532 35.16 1.06 12.93
CA GLU A 532 35.96 2.28 13.10
C GLU A 532 35.31 3.27 14.07
N GLU A 533 33.97 3.41 14.02
CA GLU A 533 33.21 4.41 14.73
C GLU A 533 32.59 3.89 16.03
N ALA A 534 32.74 2.59 16.32
CA ALA A 534 32.20 1.98 17.53
C ALA A 534 32.77 2.58 18.81
N GLN A 535 31.89 3.01 19.69
CA GLN A 535 32.18 3.36 21.07
C GLN A 535 31.84 2.17 21.98
N GLU A 536 32.25 2.19 23.24
CA GLU A 536 31.81 1.15 24.18
C GLU A 536 30.29 1.19 24.37
N GLU A 537 29.65 0.02 24.25
CA GLU A 537 28.21 -0.19 24.47
C GLU A 537 27.33 0.71 23.57
N SER A 538 27.72 0.86 22.28
CA SER A 538 26.97 1.64 21.31
C SER A 538 25.82 0.84 20.66
N PHE A 539 24.80 1.55 20.19
CA PHE A 539 23.73 1.01 19.36
C PHE A 539 23.75 1.68 17.97
N SER A 540 23.64 0.88 16.93
CA SER A 540 23.66 1.35 15.55
C SER A 540 22.49 0.78 14.76
N VAL A 541 21.85 1.61 13.96
CA VAL A 541 20.78 1.22 13.05
C VAL A 541 21.29 1.27 11.62
N VAL A 542 21.17 0.16 10.91
CA VAL A 542 21.54 0.02 9.50
C VAL A 542 20.27 -0.17 8.66
N CYS A 543 20.00 0.78 7.81
CA CYS A 543 18.95 0.68 6.81
C CYS A 543 19.40 -0.26 5.68
N VAL A 544 18.58 -1.23 5.31
CA VAL A 544 18.80 -2.10 4.17
C VAL A 544 17.82 -1.69 3.08
N HIS A 545 18.32 -1.02 2.04
CA HIS A 545 17.48 -0.58 0.93
C HIS A 545 16.99 -1.80 0.11
N ALA A 546 15.69 -1.99 0.03
CA ALA A 546 15.05 -3.20 -0.50
C ALA A 546 15.48 -3.55 -1.93
N TRP A 547 15.68 -2.54 -2.78
CA TRP A 547 15.97 -2.72 -4.21
C TRP A 547 17.47 -2.81 -4.52
N SER A 548 18.34 -2.66 -3.52
CA SER A 548 19.79 -2.73 -3.71
C SER A 548 20.27 -4.15 -4.03
N ARG A 549 21.23 -4.23 -4.94
CA ARG A 549 21.90 -5.46 -5.35
C ARG A 549 23.41 -5.28 -5.24
N PHE A 550 24.06 -6.21 -4.56
CA PHE A 550 25.51 -6.20 -4.39
C PHE A 550 26.14 -7.41 -5.10
N GLU A 551 27.46 -7.43 -5.18
CA GLU A 551 28.23 -8.50 -5.80
C GLU A 551 27.77 -9.88 -5.31
N GLY A 552 27.64 -10.86 -6.22
CA GLY A 552 27.17 -12.21 -5.92
C GLY A 552 25.66 -12.30 -5.71
N ASP A 553 24.87 -11.37 -6.29
CA ASP A 553 23.40 -11.28 -6.14
C ASP A 553 22.95 -11.18 -4.66
N THR A 554 23.75 -10.45 -3.87
CA THR A 554 23.46 -10.24 -2.45
C THR A 554 22.50 -9.07 -2.27
N TYR A 555 21.38 -9.26 -1.57
CA TYR A 555 20.34 -8.26 -1.36
C TYR A 555 19.53 -8.51 -0.09
N GLY A 556 18.77 -7.52 0.39
CA GLY A 556 17.88 -7.68 1.54
C GLY A 556 18.58 -8.30 2.74
N ALA A 557 18.03 -9.37 3.29
CA ALA A 557 18.58 -10.06 4.45
C ALA A 557 19.99 -10.66 4.20
N SER A 558 20.30 -11.12 2.98
CA SER A 558 21.64 -11.63 2.67
C SER A 558 22.69 -10.53 2.66
N ALA A 559 22.32 -9.29 2.28
CA ALA A 559 23.22 -8.13 2.39
C ALA A 559 23.48 -7.76 3.86
N ALA A 560 22.44 -7.76 4.69
CA ALA A 560 22.57 -7.56 6.13
C ALA A 560 23.47 -8.63 6.77
N LYS A 561 23.27 -9.91 6.42
CA LYS A 561 24.09 -11.03 6.91
C LYS A 561 25.55 -10.86 6.50
N ARG A 562 25.81 -10.52 5.23
CA ARG A 562 27.17 -10.27 4.76
C ARG A 562 27.84 -9.12 5.52
N CYS A 563 27.11 -8.07 5.87
CA CYS A 563 27.62 -6.99 6.71
C CYS A 563 27.92 -7.50 8.13
N ALA A 564 26.98 -8.21 8.76
CA ALA A 564 27.12 -8.73 10.12
C ALA A 564 28.30 -9.72 10.26
N GLU A 565 28.53 -10.60 9.30
CA GLU A 565 29.63 -11.57 9.28
C GLU A 565 31.03 -10.91 9.22
N ARG A 566 31.12 -9.64 8.87
CA ARG A 566 32.37 -8.87 8.86
C ARG A 566 32.63 -8.07 10.13
N LEU A 567 31.66 -8.05 11.02
CA LEU A 567 31.82 -7.47 12.35
C LEU A 567 32.63 -8.43 13.22
N ASP A 568 33.32 -7.89 14.18
CA ASP A 568 34.09 -8.67 15.15
C ASP A 568 33.27 -8.99 16.42
N ASP A 569 33.86 -9.70 17.37
CA ASP A 569 33.22 -10.18 18.59
C ASP A 569 32.74 -9.06 19.55
N ARG A 570 33.11 -7.81 19.30
CA ARG A 570 32.56 -6.64 20.02
C ARG A 570 31.11 -6.37 19.67
N PHE A 571 30.60 -6.90 18.55
CA PHE A 571 29.27 -6.63 18.03
C PHE A 571 28.29 -7.77 18.23
N GLU A 572 27.02 -7.44 18.31
CA GLU A 572 25.91 -8.39 18.30
C GLU A 572 24.74 -7.82 17.49
N ALA A 573 24.22 -8.63 16.55
CA ALA A 573 23.01 -8.29 15.83
C ALA A 573 21.77 -8.55 16.68
N ILE A 574 20.89 -7.57 16.75
CA ILE A 574 19.59 -7.63 17.45
C ILE A 574 18.49 -7.08 16.54
N ASN A 575 17.24 -7.50 16.74
CA ASN A 575 16.15 -6.83 16.09
C ASN A 575 15.83 -5.50 16.84
N MET A 576 15.09 -4.61 16.19
CA MET A 576 14.84 -3.29 16.76
C MET A 576 13.90 -3.27 17.97
N GLN A 577 13.20 -4.36 18.27
CA GLN A 577 12.41 -4.47 19.51
C GLN A 577 13.29 -4.87 20.71
N GLU A 578 14.38 -5.59 20.48
CA GLU A 578 15.40 -5.86 21.50
C GLU A 578 16.13 -4.59 21.93
#